data_41da7d32fff9fdecd6b96c1bef237a55
#
_entry.id   41da7d32fff9fdecd6b96c1bef237a55
#
_cell.length_a   1.000
_cell.length_b   1.000
_cell.length_c   1.000
_cell.angle_alpha   90.00
_cell.angle_beta   90.00
_cell.angle_gamma   90.00
#
_symmetry.space_group_name_H-M   'P 1'
#
loop_
_entity.id
_entity.type
_entity.pdbx_description
1 polymer ?
#
loop_
_entity_poly.entity_id
_entity_poly.type
_entity_poly.pdbx_seq_one_letter_code
_entity_poly.pdbx_strand_id
1 'polypeptide(L)'
;MADITHGIDTKKQQTSVASPTVVATGIPFVVGAAPAHMVGGKVNDVIMANDYEEAVKALGYSDNWEGYGLSEAVYTQFVLYQQSPAFFVNILDPSKHKKEVSGKKYEVAENQIALPLETIAESVEIEGKEKGTDFEVFYNDTACIVEFVEDTTGEMTVSCTEVDPSKVTKADIIGGYSIATHKTTGLELIDDCFPKYR
;
A
#
# COMPACT_ATOMS: atom_id res chain seq x y z
N MET A 1 61.72 -10.69 -60.20
CA MET A 1 60.34 -10.31 -60.52
C MET A 1 59.65 -10.13 -59.18
N ALA A 2 59.27 -8.89 -58.87
CA ALA A 2 58.54 -8.63 -57.64
C ALA A 2 57.05 -8.90 -57.92
N ASP A 3 56.50 -9.82 -57.19
CA ASP A 3 55.08 -10.16 -57.26
C ASP A 3 54.26 -9.03 -56.61
N ILE A 4 53.51 -8.32 -57.40
CA ILE A 4 52.66 -7.24 -56.97
C ILE A 4 51.30 -7.84 -56.73
N THR A 5 51.05 -8.23 -55.48
CA THR A 5 49.71 -8.65 -55.01
C THR A 5 48.82 -7.39 -54.82
N HIS A 6 47.93 -7.15 -55.77
CA HIS A 6 46.84 -6.20 -55.61
C HIS A 6 45.76 -6.85 -54.75
N GLY A 7 45.81 -6.61 -53.44
CA GLY A 7 44.79 -7.05 -52.48
C GLY A 7 44.38 -5.91 -51.56
N ILE A 8 43.09 -5.69 -51.41
CA ILE A 8 42.55 -4.83 -50.35
C ILE A 8 42.57 -5.63 -49.04
N ASP A 9 43.49 -5.28 -48.14
CA ASP A 9 43.57 -5.91 -46.81
C ASP A 9 42.56 -5.21 -45.91
N THR A 10 41.40 -5.87 -45.72
CA THR A 10 40.35 -5.36 -44.82
C THR A 10 40.58 -5.93 -43.43
N LYS A 11 41.12 -5.13 -42.51
CA LYS A 11 41.14 -5.46 -41.09
C LYS A 11 39.75 -5.23 -40.50
N LYS A 12 39.07 -6.31 -40.14
CA LYS A 12 37.88 -6.22 -39.27
C LYS A 12 38.31 -5.69 -37.90
N GLN A 13 38.09 -4.42 -37.65
CA GLN A 13 38.21 -3.89 -36.30
C GLN A 13 36.85 -4.11 -35.60
N GLN A 14 36.82 -4.95 -34.60
CA GLN A 14 35.65 -5.02 -33.73
C GLN A 14 35.52 -3.68 -33.01
N THR A 15 34.58 -2.87 -33.44
CA THR A 15 34.06 -1.79 -32.62
C THR A 15 33.30 -2.40 -31.48
N SER A 16 33.87 -2.36 -30.28
CA SER A 16 33.10 -2.66 -29.06
C SER A 16 31.97 -1.65 -28.97
N VAL A 17 30.78 -2.08 -29.37
CA VAL A 17 29.57 -1.33 -29.03
C VAL A 17 29.48 -1.43 -27.51
N ALA A 18 29.80 -0.33 -26.81
CA ALA A 18 29.54 -0.26 -25.39
C ALA A 18 28.03 -0.52 -25.20
N SER A 19 27.70 -1.54 -24.43
CA SER A 19 26.31 -1.77 -24.03
C SER A 19 25.79 -0.46 -23.45
N PRO A 20 24.62 0.03 -23.89
CA PRO A 20 24.06 1.24 -23.33
C PRO A 20 23.95 1.05 -21.80
N THR A 21 24.62 1.92 -21.06
CA THR A 21 24.45 1.96 -19.60
C THR A 21 23.02 2.42 -19.37
N VAL A 22 22.16 1.47 -18.95
CA VAL A 22 20.82 1.85 -18.47
C VAL A 22 21.05 2.59 -17.16
N VAL A 23 21.05 3.92 -17.23
CA VAL A 23 21.01 4.74 -16.05
C VAL A 23 19.58 4.59 -15.51
N ALA A 24 19.43 3.95 -14.35
CA ALA A 24 18.16 3.96 -13.64
C ALA A 24 17.88 5.41 -13.18
N THR A 25 17.22 6.17 -14.04
CA THR A 25 16.81 7.54 -13.76
C THR A 25 15.36 7.53 -13.31
N GLY A 26 15.11 8.01 -12.07
CA GLY A 26 13.78 8.29 -11.59
C GLY A 26 13.07 7.10 -10.97
N ILE A 27 13.52 6.67 -9.79
CA ILE A 27 12.71 5.79 -8.94
C ILE A 27 11.54 6.63 -8.43
N PRO A 28 10.27 6.24 -8.69
CA PRO A 28 9.11 6.97 -8.18
C PRO A 28 9.06 6.96 -6.66
N PHE A 29 8.68 8.09 -6.08
CA PHE A 29 8.37 8.25 -4.66
C PHE A 29 6.95 8.78 -4.55
N VAL A 30 6.04 7.99 -4.02
CA VAL A 30 4.60 8.28 -3.98
C VAL A 30 4.10 8.32 -2.55
N VAL A 31 3.41 9.40 -2.21
CA VAL A 31 2.79 9.60 -0.89
C VAL A 31 1.28 9.68 -1.06
N GLY A 32 0.54 8.92 -0.25
CA GLY A 32 -0.92 8.91 -0.33
C GLY A 32 -1.56 8.03 0.73
N ALA A 33 -2.86 7.83 0.61
CA ALA A 33 -3.62 6.93 1.46
C ALA A 33 -3.62 5.50 0.88
N ALA A 34 -3.42 4.51 1.76
CA ALA A 34 -3.54 3.09 1.47
C ALA A 34 -4.32 2.39 2.59
N PRO A 35 -5.02 1.28 2.31
CA PRO A 35 -5.77 0.53 3.32
C PRO A 35 -4.85 -0.37 4.18
N ALA A 36 -3.74 0.20 4.67
CA ALA A 36 -2.70 -0.53 5.39
C ALA A 36 -3.18 -1.12 6.73
N HIS A 37 -4.32 -0.65 7.28
CA HIS A 37 -4.94 -1.23 8.47
C HIS A 37 -5.37 -2.69 8.27
N MET A 38 -5.67 -3.10 7.03
CA MET A 38 -6.05 -4.49 6.71
C MET A 38 -4.90 -5.49 6.88
N VAL A 39 -3.67 -5.04 6.68
CA VAL A 39 -2.46 -5.88 6.66
C VAL A 39 -1.51 -5.56 7.82
N GLY A 40 -1.91 -4.70 8.75
CA GLY A 40 -1.04 -4.22 9.84
C GLY A 40 0.14 -3.41 9.32
N GLY A 41 -0.04 -2.74 8.17
CA GLY A 41 1.01 -1.96 7.52
C GLY A 41 1.34 -0.68 8.27
N LYS A 42 2.51 -0.13 7.99
CA LYS A 42 3.03 1.04 8.68
C LYS A 42 2.51 2.34 8.09
N VAL A 43 2.50 3.37 8.94
CA VAL A 43 2.13 4.74 8.58
C VAL A 43 3.34 5.65 8.70
N ASN A 44 3.52 6.57 7.75
CA ASN A 44 4.67 7.46 7.68
C ASN A 44 6.01 6.72 7.79
N ASP A 45 6.12 5.62 7.05
CA ASP A 45 7.36 4.86 6.87
C ASP A 45 7.60 4.64 5.37
N VAL A 46 8.86 4.66 4.96
CA VAL A 46 9.21 4.46 3.55
C VAL A 46 9.22 2.98 3.23
N ILE A 47 8.38 2.59 2.31
CA ILE A 47 8.26 1.23 1.81
C ILE A 47 8.83 1.19 0.39
N MET A 48 9.90 0.43 0.18
CA MET A 48 10.41 0.11 -1.15
C MET A 48 9.78 -1.21 -1.60
N ALA A 49 9.13 -1.21 -2.74
CA ALA A 49 8.58 -2.41 -3.35
C ALA A 49 9.19 -2.62 -4.74
N ASN A 50 9.47 -3.86 -5.08
CA ASN A 50 10.01 -4.28 -6.38
C ASN A 50 8.93 -4.85 -7.29
N ASP A 51 7.80 -5.23 -6.72
CA ASP A 51 6.66 -5.79 -7.45
C ASP A 51 5.33 -5.48 -6.76
N TYR A 52 4.26 -5.90 -7.44
CA TYR A 52 2.89 -5.68 -6.97
C TYR A 52 2.60 -6.41 -5.64
N GLU A 53 3.08 -7.64 -5.49
CA GLU A 53 2.79 -8.46 -4.30
C GLU A 53 3.46 -7.88 -3.05
N GLU A 54 4.71 -7.43 -3.16
CA GLU A 54 5.43 -6.75 -2.06
C GLU A 54 4.70 -5.48 -1.64
N ALA A 55 4.24 -4.66 -2.61
CA ALA A 55 3.50 -3.45 -2.32
C ALA A 55 2.17 -3.72 -1.62
N VAL A 56 1.36 -4.65 -2.14
CA VAL A 56 0.06 -5.03 -1.57
C VAL A 56 0.22 -5.63 -0.17
N LYS A 57 1.22 -6.46 0.05
CA LYS A 57 1.50 -7.04 1.36
C LYS A 57 1.82 -5.99 2.43
N ALA A 58 2.49 -4.90 2.03
CA ALA A 58 2.90 -3.85 2.97
C ALA A 58 1.86 -2.74 3.16
N LEU A 59 1.07 -2.45 2.13
CA LEU A 59 0.15 -1.31 2.07
C LEU A 59 -1.33 -1.70 2.15
N GLY A 60 -1.65 -2.98 1.88
CA GLY A 60 -3.01 -3.38 1.53
C GLY A 60 -3.38 -2.91 0.12
N TYR A 61 -4.54 -3.34 -0.36
CA TYR A 61 -5.06 -2.93 -1.66
C TYR A 61 -6.58 -2.78 -1.62
N SER A 62 -7.09 -1.82 -2.37
CA SER A 62 -8.52 -1.62 -2.58
C SER A 62 -8.75 -1.02 -3.96
N ASP A 63 -9.83 -1.44 -4.63
CA ASP A 63 -10.27 -0.85 -5.90
C ASP A 63 -10.96 0.51 -5.72
N ASN A 64 -11.19 0.95 -4.49
CA ASN A 64 -11.65 2.30 -4.17
C ASN A 64 -10.50 3.32 -4.28
N TRP A 65 -10.08 3.62 -5.51
CA TRP A 65 -8.96 4.52 -5.78
C TRP A 65 -9.22 5.97 -5.39
N GLU A 66 -10.49 6.38 -5.30
CA GLU A 66 -10.85 7.71 -4.82
C GLU A 66 -10.45 7.90 -3.34
N GLY A 67 -10.67 6.87 -2.52
CA GLY A 67 -10.25 6.86 -1.12
C GLY A 67 -8.79 6.50 -0.91
N TYR A 68 -8.26 5.60 -1.74
CA TYR A 68 -6.94 4.99 -1.56
C TYR A 68 -6.04 5.20 -2.79
N GLY A 69 -5.58 6.44 -2.98
CA GLY A 69 -4.75 6.81 -4.14
C GLY A 69 -3.43 6.04 -4.26
N LEU A 70 -2.88 5.48 -3.17
CA LEU A 70 -1.71 4.58 -3.26
C LEU A 70 -2.05 3.25 -3.92
N SER A 71 -3.28 2.72 -3.79
CA SER A 71 -3.70 1.51 -4.50
C SER A 71 -3.68 1.73 -6.02
N GLU A 72 -4.16 2.88 -6.49
CA GLU A 72 -4.05 3.28 -7.90
C GLU A 72 -2.59 3.39 -8.34
N ALA A 73 -1.74 4.04 -7.53
CA ALA A 73 -0.33 4.20 -7.85
C ALA A 73 0.42 2.85 -7.93
N VAL A 74 0.15 1.92 -7.01
CA VAL A 74 0.71 0.56 -7.01
C VAL A 74 0.29 -0.20 -8.27
N TYR A 75 -1.00 -0.16 -8.61
CA TYR A 75 -1.53 -0.80 -9.82
C TYR A 75 -0.89 -0.20 -11.09
N THR A 76 -0.87 1.12 -11.18
CA THR A 76 -0.30 1.83 -12.32
C THR A 76 1.18 1.52 -12.50
N GLN A 77 1.95 1.55 -11.40
CA GLN A 77 3.39 1.34 -11.45
C GLN A 77 3.78 -0.08 -11.85
N PHE A 78 3.18 -1.08 -11.21
CA PHE A 78 3.62 -2.47 -11.39
C PHE A 78 2.80 -3.25 -12.42
N VAL A 79 1.51 -2.97 -12.56
CA VAL A 79 0.65 -3.72 -13.50
C VAL A 79 0.62 -3.06 -14.87
N LEU A 80 0.40 -1.75 -14.96
CA LEU A 80 0.29 -1.06 -16.25
C LEU A 80 1.66 -0.76 -16.85
N TYR A 81 2.56 -0.13 -16.11
CA TYR A 81 3.86 0.29 -16.63
C TYR A 81 4.99 -0.71 -16.40
N GLN A 82 4.81 -1.68 -15.51
CA GLN A 82 5.79 -2.71 -15.18
C GLN A 82 7.17 -2.12 -14.83
N GLN A 83 7.17 -1.00 -14.11
CA GLN A 83 8.38 -0.31 -13.69
C GLN A 83 8.69 -0.59 -12.23
N SER A 84 9.95 -0.91 -11.93
CA SER A 84 10.44 -1.25 -10.61
C SER A 84 11.87 -0.76 -10.41
N PRO A 85 12.30 -0.48 -9.18
CA PRO A 85 11.50 -0.38 -7.95
C PRO A 85 10.71 0.92 -7.82
N ALA A 86 9.84 1.01 -6.79
CA ALA A 86 9.15 2.23 -6.41
C ALA A 86 9.10 2.39 -4.89
N PHE A 87 9.05 3.65 -4.42
CA PHE A 87 8.88 3.99 -3.01
C PHE A 87 7.47 4.49 -2.75
N PHE A 88 6.89 4.01 -1.66
CA PHE A 88 5.56 4.39 -1.21
C PHE A 88 5.58 4.83 0.25
N VAL A 89 4.76 5.82 0.57
CA VAL A 89 4.52 6.25 1.95
C VAL A 89 3.03 6.34 2.19
N ASN A 90 2.51 5.49 3.09
CA ASN A 90 1.14 5.59 3.53
C ASN A 90 1.01 6.65 4.63
N ILE A 91 0.11 7.62 4.44
CA ILE A 91 -0.16 8.69 5.39
C ILE A 91 -1.53 8.55 6.09
N LEU A 92 -2.32 7.54 5.73
CA LEU A 92 -3.58 7.25 6.38
C LEU A 92 -3.35 6.61 7.74
N ASP A 93 -3.42 7.41 8.79
CA ASP A 93 -3.20 7.00 10.17
C ASP A 93 -4.54 6.63 10.84
N PRO A 94 -4.79 5.35 11.16
CA PRO A 94 -6.02 4.90 11.81
C PRO A 94 -6.26 5.53 13.18
N SER A 95 -5.22 6.08 13.83
CA SER A 95 -5.37 6.78 15.11
C SER A 95 -5.95 8.17 14.95
N LYS A 96 -5.73 8.83 13.79
CA LYS A 96 -6.16 10.20 13.49
C LYS A 96 -7.33 10.26 12.50
N HIS A 97 -7.19 9.52 11.39
CA HIS A 97 -8.12 9.55 10.27
C HIS A 97 -9.17 8.45 10.43
N LYS A 98 -10.04 8.62 11.42
CA LYS A 98 -11.06 7.64 11.78
C LYS A 98 -12.40 8.26 12.06
N LYS A 99 -13.44 7.46 11.94
CA LYS A 99 -14.81 7.75 12.39
C LYS A 99 -15.34 6.61 13.24
N GLU A 100 -16.16 6.92 14.23
CA GLU A 100 -16.82 5.93 15.07
C GLU A 100 -18.19 5.59 14.51
N VAL A 101 -18.53 4.32 14.49
CA VAL A 101 -19.83 3.77 14.13
C VAL A 101 -20.36 3.02 15.34
N SER A 102 -21.43 3.53 15.94
CA SER A 102 -22.00 2.94 17.16
C SER A 102 -23.39 2.42 16.91
N GLY A 103 -23.65 1.20 17.39
CA GLY A 103 -24.99 0.62 17.46
C GLY A 103 -25.65 0.40 16.10
N LYS A 104 -24.89 0.16 15.04
CA LYS A 104 -25.46 -0.12 13.73
C LYS A 104 -25.87 -1.58 13.62
N LYS A 105 -27.07 -1.81 13.09
CA LYS A 105 -27.60 -3.15 12.90
C LYS A 105 -27.18 -3.73 11.57
N TYR A 106 -26.75 -5.00 11.63
CA TYR A 106 -26.38 -5.79 10.48
C TYR A 106 -27.08 -7.13 10.54
N GLU A 107 -27.54 -7.61 9.40
CA GLU A 107 -28.12 -8.94 9.27
C GLU A 107 -27.02 -10.00 9.15
N VAL A 108 -27.17 -11.10 9.88
CA VAL A 108 -26.26 -12.24 9.78
C VAL A 108 -26.69 -13.11 8.63
N ALA A 109 -25.80 -13.28 7.66
CA ALA A 109 -26.00 -14.16 6.50
C ALA A 109 -24.90 -15.24 6.49
N GLU A 110 -25.28 -16.49 6.38
CA GLU A 110 -24.32 -17.63 6.35
C GLU A 110 -23.32 -17.61 7.52
N ASN A 111 -23.82 -17.28 8.71
CA ASN A 111 -23.03 -17.17 9.94
C ASN A 111 -21.99 -16.04 9.95
N GLN A 112 -22.11 -15.08 9.04
CA GLN A 112 -21.17 -13.96 8.87
C GLN A 112 -21.89 -12.61 8.78
N ILE A 113 -21.15 -11.54 9.13
CA ILE A 113 -21.51 -10.16 8.86
C ILE A 113 -20.42 -9.55 7.99
N ALA A 114 -20.80 -8.94 6.88
CA ALA A 114 -19.90 -8.15 6.05
C ALA A 114 -19.95 -6.67 6.47
N LEU A 115 -18.87 -6.17 7.04
CA LEU A 115 -18.68 -4.77 7.39
C LEU A 115 -17.90 -4.06 6.27
N PRO A 116 -17.98 -2.71 6.18
CA PRO A 116 -17.15 -1.96 5.26
C PRO A 116 -15.67 -2.29 5.38
N LEU A 117 -14.93 -2.22 4.26
CA LEU A 117 -13.49 -2.50 4.22
C LEU A 117 -12.69 -1.55 5.12
N GLU A 118 -13.21 -0.35 5.33
CA GLU A 118 -12.65 0.69 6.19
C GLU A 118 -12.69 0.34 7.68
N THR A 119 -13.44 -0.72 8.08
CA THR A 119 -13.56 -1.13 9.48
C THR A 119 -12.22 -1.61 10.01
N ILE A 120 -11.80 -1.09 11.16
CA ILE A 120 -10.62 -1.56 11.89
C ILE A 120 -11.01 -2.83 12.66
N ALA A 121 -10.48 -3.97 12.25
CA ALA A 121 -10.87 -5.28 12.79
C ALA A 121 -10.78 -5.36 14.33
N GLU A 122 -9.75 -4.75 14.93
CA GLU A 122 -9.55 -4.76 16.38
C GLU A 122 -10.61 -3.99 17.16
N SER A 123 -11.29 -3.05 16.50
CA SER A 123 -12.30 -2.17 17.12
C SER A 123 -13.72 -2.72 17.05
N VAL A 124 -13.91 -3.89 16.42
CA VAL A 124 -15.25 -4.48 16.28
C VAL A 124 -15.75 -5.02 17.61
N GLU A 125 -16.89 -4.51 18.04
CA GLU A 125 -17.62 -4.93 19.23
C GLU A 125 -19.05 -5.30 18.83
N ILE A 126 -19.54 -6.42 19.33
CA ILE A 126 -20.92 -6.90 19.10
C ILE A 126 -21.62 -7.05 20.43
N GLU A 127 -22.81 -6.51 20.53
CA GLU A 127 -23.60 -6.54 21.76
C GLU A 127 -23.85 -8.00 22.22
N GLY A 128 -23.39 -8.30 23.44
CA GLY A 128 -23.58 -9.64 24.06
C GLY A 128 -22.66 -10.73 23.51
N LYS A 129 -21.63 -10.42 22.74
CA LYS A 129 -20.66 -11.36 22.18
C LYS A 129 -19.23 -10.94 22.49
N GLU A 130 -18.33 -11.92 22.68
CA GLU A 130 -16.91 -11.71 22.99
C GLU A 130 -16.03 -12.11 21.80
N LYS A 131 -15.20 -11.18 21.33
CA LYS A 131 -14.24 -11.42 20.24
C LYS A 131 -13.20 -12.47 20.65
N GLY A 132 -12.89 -13.39 19.73
CA GLY A 132 -11.96 -14.50 19.96
C GLY A 132 -12.61 -15.71 20.66
N THR A 133 -13.84 -15.57 21.18
CA THR A 133 -14.62 -16.66 21.79
C THR A 133 -15.88 -16.94 20.98
N ASP A 134 -16.69 -15.91 20.72
CA ASP A 134 -17.96 -16.03 20.02
C ASP A 134 -17.86 -15.71 18.52
N PHE A 135 -16.87 -14.89 18.15
CA PHE A 135 -16.64 -14.49 16.75
C PHE A 135 -15.18 -14.13 16.49
N GLU A 136 -14.78 -14.29 15.23
CA GLU A 136 -13.50 -13.86 14.68
C GLU A 136 -13.72 -12.73 13.65
N VAL A 137 -12.69 -11.89 13.43
CA VAL A 137 -12.75 -10.80 12.45
C VAL A 137 -11.54 -10.87 11.55
N PHE A 138 -11.77 -10.90 10.25
CA PHE A 138 -10.72 -10.92 9.22
C PHE A 138 -11.12 -10.11 7.99
N TYR A 139 -10.18 -9.82 7.11
CA TYR A 139 -10.46 -9.14 5.85
C TYR A 139 -10.46 -10.13 4.69
N ASN A 140 -11.37 -9.91 3.75
CA ASN A 140 -11.27 -10.42 2.40
C ASN A 140 -11.03 -9.26 1.42
N ASP A 141 -11.05 -9.52 0.11
CA ASP A 141 -10.76 -8.52 -0.92
C ASP A 141 -11.77 -7.35 -0.96
N THR A 142 -12.95 -7.51 -0.37
CA THR A 142 -14.07 -6.58 -0.51
C THR A 142 -14.63 -6.03 0.80
N ALA A 143 -14.40 -6.72 1.91
CA ALA A 143 -15.05 -6.41 3.20
C ALA A 143 -14.23 -6.86 4.41
N CYS A 144 -14.54 -6.27 5.55
CA CYS A 144 -14.14 -6.78 6.86
C CYS A 144 -15.23 -7.78 7.31
N ILE A 145 -14.88 -9.05 7.45
CA ILE A 145 -15.81 -10.13 7.76
C ILE A 145 -15.77 -10.45 9.24
N VAL A 146 -16.92 -10.50 9.84
CA VAL A 146 -17.13 -11.09 11.17
C VAL A 146 -17.72 -12.48 10.99
N GLU A 147 -17.05 -13.51 11.45
CA GLU A 147 -17.51 -14.89 11.40
C GLU A 147 -17.83 -15.39 12.80
N PHE A 148 -19.03 -15.92 12.98
CA PHE A 148 -19.45 -16.45 14.27
C PHE A 148 -19.03 -17.93 14.43
N VAL A 149 -18.59 -18.28 15.64
CA VAL A 149 -18.20 -19.65 15.98
C VAL A 149 -19.41 -20.58 16.06
N GLU A 150 -20.53 -20.08 16.60
CA GLU A 150 -21.79 -20.83 16.69
C GLU A 150 -22.79 -20.32 15.64
N ASP A 151 -23.71 -21.19 15.21
CA ASP A 151 -24.78 -20.81 14.29
C ASP A 151 -25.58 -19.61 14.82
N THR A 152 -25.38 -18.49 14.21
CA THR A 152 -25.98 -17.22 14.57
C THR A 152 -26.81 -16.69 13.42
N THR A 153 -28.05 -16.25 13.71
CA THR A 153 -28.98 -15.71 12.73
C THR A 153 -29.68 -14.47 13.28
N GLY A 154 -30.22 -13.65 12.37
CA GLY A 154 -30.94 -12.43 12.71
C GLY A 154 -30.08 -11.18 12.69
N GLU A 155 -30.59 -10.11 13.29
CA GLU A 155 -29.88 -8.83 13.35
C GLU A 155 -28.96 -8.76 14.58
N MET A 156 -27.72 -8.31 14.35
CA MET A 156 -26.76 -8.01 15.40
C MET A 156 -26.40 -6.53 15.42
N THR A 157 -26.29 -5.99 16.65
CA THR A 157 -25.84 -4.60 16.85
C THR A 157 -24.33 -4.57 16.95
N VAL A 158 -23.70 -3.89 15.98
CA VAL A 158 -22.25 -3.76 15.87
C VAL A 158 -21.82 -2.34 16.12
N SER A 159 -20.76 -2.17 16.90
CA SER A 159 -20.03 -0.92 17.08
C SER A 159 -18.59 -1.13 16.62
N CYS A 160 -18.05 -0.18 15.87
CA CYS A 160 -16.68 -0.27 15.35
C CYS A 160 -16.11 1.10 15.06
N THR A 161 -14.82 1.15 14.80
CA THR A 161 -14.14 2.32 14.26
C THR A 161 -13.77 2.03 12.80
N GLU A 162 -14.02 2.98 11.91
CA GLU A 162 -13.64 2.90 10.51
C GLU A 162 -12.55 3.94 10.21
N VAL A 163 -11.57 3.60 9.38
CA VAL A 163 -10.66 4.60 8.80
C VAL A 163 -11.44 5.50 7.85
N ASP A 164 -11.05 6.76 7.79
CA ASP A 164 -11.70 7.76 6.95
C ASP A 164 -10.67 8.49 6.09
N PRO A 165 -10.44 8.03 4.85
CA PRO A 165 -9.48 8.66 3.94
C PRO A 165 -9.79 10.13 3.64
N SER A 166 -11.06 10.55 3.75
CA SER A 166 -11.47 11.94 3.50
C SER A 166 -10.91 12.92 4.53
N LYS A 167 -10.46 12.43 5.68
CA LYS A 167 -9.82 13.24 6.73
C LYS A 167 -8.34 13.50 6.50
N VAL A 168 -7.73 12.85 5.52
CA VAL A 168 -6.36 13.13 5.11
C VAL A 168 -6.28 14.54 4.55
N THR A 169 -5.38 15.33 5.09
CA THR A 169 -5.22 16.73 4.71
C THR A 169 -3.98 16.96 3.85
N LYS A 170 -3.89 18.13 3.22
CA LYS A 170 -2.66 18.53 2.51
C LYS A 170 -1.45 18.58 3.44
N ALA A 171 -1.65 18.90 4.71
CA ALA A 171 -0.58 18.91 5.70
C ALA A 171 -0.02 17.51 5.97
N ASP A 172 -0.87 16.48 5.97
CA ASP A 172 -0.42 15.08 6.12
C ASP A 172 0.38 14.61 4.90
N ILE A 173 0.02 15.07 3.69
CA ILE A 173 0.74 14.75 2.45
C ILE A 173 2.10 15.45 2.43
N ILE A 174 2.15 16.75 2.71
CA ILE A 174 3.41 17.52 2.73
C ILE A 174 4.30 16.98 3.85
N GLY A 175 3.71 16.74 5.02
CA GLY A 175 4.42 16.26 6.18
C GLY A 175 5.24 17.33 6.88
N GLY A 176 6.31 16.92 7.52
CA GLY A 176 7.22 17.76 8.25
C GLY A 176 8.03 17.00 9.29
N TYR A 177 9.03 17.67 9.86
CA TYR A 177 9.80 17.13 10.97
C TYR A 177 9.20 17.57 12.30
N SER A 178 8.86 16.60 13.16
CA SER A 178 8.38 16.86 14.52
C SER A 178 9.53 16.83 15.51
N ILE A 179 9.82 17.99 16.15
CA ILE A 179 10.83 18.09 17.19
C ILE A 179 10.46 17.24 18.42
N ALA A 180 9.15 17.12 18.73
CA ALA A 180 8.67 16.38 19.90
C ALA A 180 8.86 14.87 19.78
N THR A 181 8.68 14.32 18.57
CA THR A 181 8.78 12.87 18.31
C THR A 181 10.05 12.46 17.59
N HIS A 182 10.84 13.43 17.12
CA HIS A 182 12.02 13.22 16.25
C HIS A 182 11.72 12.38 15.01
N LYS A 183 10.52 12.56 14.43
CA LYS A 183 10.07 11.83 13.25
C LYS A 183 9.75 12.78 12.11
N THR A 184 10.13 12.37 10.92
CA THR A 184 9.72 12.96 9.65
C THR A 184 8.45 12.27 9.16
N THR A 185 7.59 12.98 8.46
CA THR A 185 6.31 12.47 7.91
C THR A 185 6.09 12.99 6.50
N GLY A 186 5.20 12.33 5.74
CA GLY A 186 4.77 12.76 4.42
C GLY A 186 5.87 12.81 3.37
N LEU A 187 5.83 13.82 2.51
CA LEU A 187 6.80 14.00 1.42
C LEU A 187 8.24 14.25 1.90
N GLU A 188 8.43 14.80 3.09
CA GLU A 188 9.78 15.04 3.62
C GLU A 188 10.56 13.75 3.91
N LEU A 189 9.89 12.60 3.96
CA LEU A 189 10.54 11.28 4.04
C LEU A 189 11.39 10.95 2.81
N ILE A 190 11.27 11.71 1.72
CA ILE A 190 12.09 11.51 0.52
C ILE A 190 13.58 11.69 0.86
N ASP A 191 13.92 12.57 1.79
CA ASP A 191 15.32 12.81 2.20
C ASP A 191 15.95 11.57 2.83
N ASP A 192 15.15 10.72 3.47
CA ASP A 192 15.61 9.46 4.06
C ASP A 192 15.94 8.40 2.99
N CYS A 193 15.43 8.55 1.78
CA CYS A 193 15.72 7.65 0.67
C CYS A 193 17.03 7.99 -0.04
N PHE A 194 17.42 9.25 -0.10
CA PHE A 194 18.57 9.72 -0.88
C PHE A 194 19.93 9.09 -0.49
N PRO A 195 20.28 8.89 0.78
CA PRO A 195 21.56 8.30 1.16
C PRO A 195 21.70 6.83 0.81
N LYS A 196 20.56 6.11 0.70
CA LYS A 196 20.54 4.67 0.51
C LYS A 196 20.53 4.24 -0.97
N TYR A 197 20.05 5.12 -1.86
CA TYR A 197 19.70 4.75 -3.24
C TYR A 197 20.25 5.73 -4.29
N ARG A 198 21.33 6.43 -3.96
CA ARG A 198 22.13 7.23 -4.90
C ARG A 198 23.04 6.36 -5.76
#